data_9cdf3ab9237f58f3bb233dece960fc94
#
_entry.id   9cdf3ab9237f58f3bb233dece960fc94
#
_cell.length_a   1.000
_cell.length_b   1.000
_cell.length_c   1.000
_cell.angle_alpha   90.00
_cell.angle_beta   90.00
_cell.angle_gamma   90.00
#
_symmetry.space_group_name_H-M   'P 1'
#
loop_
_entity.id
_entity.type
_entity.pdbx_description
1 polymer ?
#
loop_
_entity_poly.entity_id
_entity_poly.type
_entity_poly.pdbx_seq_one_letter_code
_entity_poly.pdbx_strand_id
1 'polypeptide(L)'
;MLRYVTTNSGKVREAREYLDGVERLDYDYAEVQASELGPIAAHGAREAYRHAGEPVLVDDSGLFVDGFEGFPGPYTAYVEDTLGIETVQRLAARELDAPHRGAFRCVLAYCDGDDFAATPDPVDRADRSAAAAAGADTAGGSGGNGSDEGGPTPADDLPADMCSGA
;
A
#
# COMPACT_ATOMS: atom_id res chain seq x y z
N MET A 1 14.07 -6.23 14.05
CA MET A 1 14.34 -6.48 12.62
C MET A 1 13.05 -6.26 11.88
N LEU A 2 13.04 -5.70 10.67
CA LEU A 2 11.82 -5.46 9.91
C LEU A 2 11.57 -6.63 8.94
N ARG A 3 10.40 -7.25 9.05
CA ARG A 3 9.99 -8.34 8.16
C ARG A 3 9.13 -7.79 7.02
N TYR A 4 9.57 -7.93 5.78
CA TYR A 4 8.79 -7.54 4.62
C TYR A 4 8.05 -8.76 4.06
N VAL A 5 6.73 -8.72 4.17
CA VAL A 5 5.85 -9.80 3.71
C VAL A 5 5.66 -9.68 2.21
N THR A 6 6.33 -10.52 1.47
CA THR A 6 6.24 -10.53 0.00
C THR A 6 6.85 -11.79 -0.58
N THR A 7 6.29 -12.30 -1.65
CA THR A 7 6.87 -13.36 -2.49
C THR A 7 7.87 -12.81 -3.51
N ASN A 8 7.85 -11.47 -3.74
CA ASN A 8 8.68 -10.81 -4.73
C ASN A 8 10.05 -10.39 -4.16
N SER A 9 11.10 -11.10 -4.56
CA SER A 9 12.48 -10.80 -4.14
C SER A 9 12.99 -9.44 -4.65
N GLY A 10 12.41 -8.92 -5.73
CA GLY A 10 12.72 -7.59 -6.26
C GLY A 10 12.29 -6.47 -5.29
N LYS A 11 11.09 -6.58 -4.72
CA LYS A 11 10.60 -5.64 -3.71
C LYS A 11 11.50 -5.60 -2.47
N VAL A 12 11.95 -6.77 -2.00
CA VAL A 12 12.88 -6.84 -0.85
C VAL A 12 14.22 -6.17 -1.16
N ARG A 13 14.75 -6.38 -2.37
CA ARG A 13 15.99 -5.73 -2.80
C ARG A 13 15.84 -4.21 -2.85
N GLU A 14 14.75 -3.72 -3.43
CA GLU A 14 14.44 -2.29 -3.47
C GLU A 14 14.28 -1.70 -2.06
N ALA A 15 13.55 -2.38 -1.18
CA ALA A 15 13.36 -1.93 0.20
C ALA A 15 14.70 -1.80 0.96
N ARG A 16 15.65 -2.69 0.72
CA ARG A 16 17.00 -2.64 1.33
C ARG A 16 17.86 -1.47 0.86
N GLU A 17 17.50 -0.80 -0.23
CA GLU A 17 18.17 0.42 -0.67
C GLU A 17 17.80 1.64 0.20
N TYR A 18 16.66 1.55 0.91
CA TYR A 18 16.11 2.65 1.71
C TYR A 18 16.01 2.34 3.21
N LEU A 19 15.97 1.06 3.58
CA LEU A 19 15.74 0.61 4.95
C LEU A 19 16.79 -0.41 5.36
N ASP A 20 17.41 -0.19 6.52
CA ASP A 20 18.32 -1.14 7.11
C ASP A 20 17.59 -2.32 7.77
N GLY A 21 18.18 -3.50 7.73
CA GLY A 21 17.70 -4.66 8.48
C GLY A 21 16.38 -5.25 7.98
N VAL A 22 16.06 -5.06 6.67
CA VAL A 22 14.88 -5.66 6.05
C VAL A 22 15.15 -7.11 5.67
N GLU A 23 14.32 -8.02 6.16
CA GLU A 23 14.31 -9.42 5.77
C GLU A 23 12.96 -9.82 5.18
N ARG A 24 13.01 -10.72 4.19
CA ARG A 24 11.80 -11.28 3.59
C ARG A 24 11.09 -12.19 4.60
N LEU A 25 9.78 -12.04 4.70
CA LEU A 25 8.88 -12.99 5.33
C LEU A 25 8.00 -13.61 4.24
N ASP A 26 8.17 -14.92 4.04
CA ASP A 26 7.31 -15.71 3.16
C ASP A 26 6.13 -16.21 4.00
N TYR A 27 5.06 -15.46 3.99
CA TYR A 27 3.84 -15.75 4.74
C TYR A 27 2.63 -15.48 3.87
N ASP A 28 1.82 -16.50 3.70
CA ASP A 28 0.56 -16.46 2.96
C ASP A 28 -0.57 -16.28 3.96
N TYR A 29 -1.33 -15.21 3.81
CA TYR A 29 -2.51 -14.90 4.62
C TYR A 29 -3.74 -14.75 3.72
N ALA A 30 -4.92 -14.97 4.29
CA ALA A 30 -6.16 -14.75 3.57
C ALA A 30 -6.35 -13.27 3.26
N GLU A 31 -6.33 -12.91 1.99
CA GLU A 31 -6.60 -11.54 1.56
C GLU A 31 -8.08 -11.22 1.71
N VAL A 32 -8.38 -10.16 2.43
CA VAL A 32 -9.74 -9.63 2.51
C VAL A 32 -10.09 -8.88 1.23
N GLN A 33 -11.36 -8.94 0.84
CA GLN A 33 -11.84 -8.19 -0.31
C GLN A 33 -12.35 -6.81 0.16
N ALA A 34 -11.77 -5.76 -0.40
CA ALA A 34 -12.18 -4.39 -0.16
C ALA A 34 -12.06 -3.56 -1.44
N SER A 35 -12.75 -2.42 -1.48
CA SER A 35 -12.66 -1.46 -2.59
C SER A 35 -11.41 -0.58 -2.52
N GLU A 36 -10.72 -0.57 -1.38
CA GLU A 36 -9.54 0.25 -1.11
C GLU A 36 -8.37 -0.61 -0.68
N LEU A 37 -7.14 -0.18 -1.03
CA LEU A 37 -5.89 -0.87 -0.70
C LEU A 37 -5.57 -0.81 0.81
N GLY A 38 -5.95 0.28 1.49
CA GLY A 38 -5.60 0.50 2.89
C GLY A 38 -6.10 -0.60 3.83
N PRO A 39 -7.39 -0.95 3.83
CA PRO A 39 -7.93 -2.05 4.64
C PRO A 39 -7.26 -3.40 4.36
N ILE A 40 -6.94 -3.69 3.09
CA ILE A 40 -6.27 -4.94 2.70
C ILE A 40 -4.86 -4.99 3.28
N ALA A 41 -4.06 -3.95 3.05
CA ALA A 41 -2.70 -3.86 3.56
C ALA A 41 -2.66 -3.90 5.09
N ALA A 42 -3.57 -3.19 5.78
CA ALA A 42 -3.67 -3.17 7.23
C ALA A 42 -4.05 -4.54 7.81
N HIS A 43 -5.01 -5.24 7.17
CA HIS A 43 -5.36 -6.60 7.57
C HIS A 43 -4.16 -7.54 7.44
N GLY A 44 -3.51 -7.55 6.27
CA GLY A 44 -2.33 -8.37 6.01
C GLY A 44 -1.19 -8.10 7.00
N ALA A 45 -0.95 -6.83 7.34
CA ALA A 45 0.09 -6.46 8.29
C ALA A 45 -0.23 -6.99 9.72
N ARG A 46 -1.49 -6.94 10.16
CA ARG A 46 -1.89 -7.51 11.47
C ARG A 46 -1.74 -9.03 11.51
N GLU A 47 -2.18 -9.71 10.46
CA GLU A 47 -2.05 -11.17 10.36
C GLU A 47 -0.57 -11.59 10.37
N ALA A 48 0.25 -10.91 9.57
CA ALA A 48 1.68 -11.18 9.50
C ALA A 48 2.39 -10.89 10.82
N TYR A 49 2.02 -9.80 11.53
CA TYR A 49 2.57 -9.49 12.85
C TYR A 49 2.21 -10.56 13.88
N ARG A 50 0.95 -11.02 13.91
CA ARG A 50 0.53 -12.10 14.79
C ARG A 50 1.31 -13.39 14.54
N HIS A 51 1.65 -13.66 13.28
CA HIS A 51 2.45 -14.81 12.90
C HIS A 51 3.93 -14.67 13.27
N ALA A 52 4.53 -13.52 12.96
CA ALA A 52 5.97 -13.29 13.11
C ALA A 52 6.39 -12.92 14.55
N GLY A 53 5.52 -12.20 15.29
CA GLY A 53 5.86 -11.63 16.60
C GLY A 53 6.95 -10.55 16.54
N GLU A 54 7.21 -10.00 15.37
CA GLU A 54 8.20 -8.97 15.09
C GLU A 54 7.58 -7.93 14.15
N PRO A 55 8.10 -6.68 14.10
CA PRO A 55 7.61 -5.67 13.18
C PRO A 55 7.61 -6.13 11.72
N VAL A 56 6.48 -5.90 11.06
CA VAL A 56 6.25 -6.31 9.66
C VAL A 56 5.91 -5.12 8.78
N LEU A 57 6.23 -5.24 7.50
CA LEU A 57 5.81 -4.36 6.43
C LEU A 57 5.04 -5.18 5.40
N VAL A 58 3.89 -4.69 5.00
CA VAL A 58 3.07 -5.24 3.92
C VAL A 58 2.83 -4.13 2.91
N ASP A 59 2.84 -4.46 1.64
CA ASP A 59 2.38 -3.56 0.58
C ASP A 59 1.21 -4.18 -0.17
N ASP A 60 0.25 -3.34 -0.50
CA ASP A 60 -0.81 -3.67 -1.44
C ASP A 60 -0.86 -2.62 -2.55
N SER A 61 -1.12 -3.04 -3.78
CA SER A 61 -1.03 -2.14 -4.92
C SER A 61 -2.00 -2.53 -6.04
N GLY A 62 -2.43 -1.51 -6.81
CA GLY A 62 -3.33 -1.73 -7.91
C GLY A 62 -3.35 -0.61 -8.94
N LEU A 63 -3.88 -0.94 -10.12
CA LEU A 63 -4.16 0.00 -11.21
C LEU A 63 -5.56 0.56 -11.04
N PHE A 64 -5.67 1.87 -10.98
CA PHE A 64 -6.94 2.61 -10.89
C PHE A 64 -7.15 3.39 -12.16
N VAL A 65 -8.15 3.01 -12.96
CA VAL A 65 -8.47 3.67 -14.23
C VAL A 65 -9.55 4.73 -14.00
N ASP A 66 -9.25 5.96 -14.40
CA ASP A 66 -10.21 7.05 -14.38
C ASP A 66 -11.35 6.72 -15.36
N GLY A 67 -12.58 7.04 -15.00
CA GLY A 67 -13.75 6.71 -15.82
C GLY A 67 -14.31 5.29 -15.60
N PHE A 68 -13.58 4.41 -14.94
CA PHE A 68 -14.08 3.12 -14.45
C PHE A 68 -14.22 3.10 -12.92
N GLU A 69 -14.36 4.28 -12.31
CA GLU A 69 -14.44 4.43 -10.85
C GLU A 69 -13.31 3.72 -10.10
N GLY A 70 -12.14 3.67 -10.73
CA GLY A 70 -10.93 3.04 -10.17
C GLY A 70 -10.78 1.55 -10.46
N PHE A 71 -11.72 0.90 -11.19
CA PHE A 71 -11.49 -0.50 -11.60
C PHE A 71 -10.22 -0.62 -12.46
N PRO A 72 -9.40 -1.69 -12.33
CA PRO A 72 -9.56 -2.85 -11.45
C PRO A 72 -9.23 -2.61 -9.96
N GLY A 73 -8.52 -1.53 -9.61
CA GLY A 73 -8.19 -1.19 -8.24
C GLY A 73 -7.44 -2.31 -7.51
N PRO A 74 -7.87 -2.70 -6.30
CA PRO A 74 -7.26 -3.79 -5.55
C PRO A 74 -7.28 -5.15 -6.26
N TYR A 75 -8.19 -5.34 -7.22
CA TYR A 75 -8.32 -6.58 -7.98
C TYR A 75 -7.38 -6.66 -9.19
N THR A 76 -6.38 -5.79 -9.30
CA THR A 76 -5.51 -5.71 -10.48
C THR A 76 -4.83 -7.04 -10.79
N ALA A 77 -4.26 -7.72 -9.82
CA ALA A 77 -3.60 -9.02 -10.01
C ALA A 77 -4.60 -10.08 -10.51
N TYR A 78 -5.78 -10.15 -9.90
CA TYR A 78 -6.82 -11.08 -10.32
C TYR A 78 -7.30 -10.81 -11.75
N VAL A 79 -7.47 -9.54 -12.12
CA VAL A 79 -7.87 -9.14 -13.47
C VAL A 79 -6.75 -9.43 -14.48
N GLU A 80 -5.49 -9.20 -14.12
CA GLU A 80 -4.34 -9.53 -14.95
C GLU A 80 -4.28 -11.04 -15.24
N ASP A 81 -4.42 -11.86 -14.22
CA ASP A 81 -4.34 -13.33 -14.34
C ASP A 81 -5.52 -13.93 -15.12
N THR A 82 -6.72 -13.32 -15.02
CA THR A 82 -7.94 -13.88 -15.62
C THR A 82 -8.27 -13.31 -16.99
N LEU A 83 -8.11 -12.01 -17.19
CA LEU A 83 -8.49 -11.30 -18.41
C LEU A 83 -7.30 -10.74 -19.19
N GLY A 84 -6.17 -10.52 -18.53
CA GLY A 84 -5.03 -9.78 -19.04
C GLY A 84 -5.23 -8.27 -19.02
N ILE A 85 -4.18 -7.53 -18.71
CA ILE A 85 -4.23 -6.06 -18.60
C ILE A 85 -4.54 -5.37 -19.94
N GLU A 86 -4.17 -6.00 -21.06
CA GLU A 86 -4.51 -5.52 -22.41
C GLU A 86 -6.02 -5.49 -22.65
N THR A 87 -6.77 -6.38 -21.98
CA THR A 87 -8.24 -6.34 -22.06
C THR A 87 -8.79 -5.11 -21.37
N VAL A 88 -8.24 -4.71 -20.23
CA VAL A 88 -8.60 -3.46 -19.54
C VAL A 88 -8.29 -2.26 -20.42
N GLN A 89 -7.11 -2.27 -21.08
CA GLN A 89 -6.73 -1.21 -22.02
C GLN A 89 -7.68 -1.11 -23.20
N ARG A 90 -8.06 -2.24 -23.82
CA ARG A 90 -9.03 -2.27 -24.93
C ARG A 90 -10.41 -1.79 -24.50
N LEU A 91 -10.83 -2.16 -23.27
CA LEU A 91 -12.09 -1.71 -22.71
C LEU A 91 -12.07 -0.19 -22.50
N ALA A 92 -11.02 0.35 -21.91
CA ALA A 92 -10.86 1.78 -21.75
C ALA A 92 -10.89 2.54 -23.09
N ALA A 93 -10.17 2.01 -24.10
CA ALA A 93 -10.15 2.62 -25.42
C ALA A 93 -11.51 2.62 -26.15
N ARG A 94 -12.39 1.69 -25.80
CA ARG A 94 -13.69 1.54 -26.41
C ARG A 94 -14.80 2.30 -25.70
N GLU A 95 -14.75 2.34 -24.37
CA GLU A 95 -15.87 2.80 -23.54
C GLU A 95 -15.63 4.18 -22.92
N LEU A 96 -14.38 4.67 -22.91
CA LEU A 96 -14.04 5.97 -22.33
C LEU A 96 -13.60 6.97 -23.38
N ASP A 97 -13.87 8.25 -23.11
CA ASP A 97 -13.36 9.34 -23.92
C ASP A 97 -11.86 9.56 -23.65
N ALA A 98 -11.11 9.91 -24.70
CA ALA A 98 -9.71 10.27 -24.57
C ALA A 98 -9.54 11.66 -23.88
N PRO A 99 -8.46 11.88 -23.12
CA PRO A 99 -7.33 10.96 -22.87
C PRO A 99 -7.67 9.92 -21.80
N HIS A 100 -7.33 8.67 -22.06
CA HIS A 100 -7.44 7.60 -21.07
C HIS A 100 -6.37 7.79 -20.00
N ARG A 101 -6.76 7.86 -18.74
CA ARG A 101 -5.88 8.07 -17.61
C ARG A 101 -6.09 7.00 -16.55
N GLY A 102 -5.05 6.74 -15.80
CA GLY A 102 -5.07 5.85 -14.65
C GLY A 102 -3.83 6.08 -13.80
N ALA A 103 -3.91 5.60 -12.57
CA ALA A 103 -2.80 5.65 -11.62
C ALA A 103 -2.52 4.26 -11.07
N PHE A 104 -1.25 3.91 -10.96
CA PHE A 104 -0.84 2.78 -10.16
C PHE A 104 -0.61 3.28 -8.73
N ARG A 105 -1.41 2.77 -7.79
CA ARG A 105 -1.34 3.17 -6.39
C ARG A 105 -0.78 2.04 -5.56
N CYS A 106 -0.06 2.38 -4.51
CA CYS A 106 0.49 1.44 -3.54
C CYS A 106 0.27 1.98 -2.14
N VAL A 107 -0.15 1.11 -1.23
CA VAL A 107 -0.26 1.39 0.20
C VAL A 107 0.73 0.49 0.92
N LEU A 108 1.49 1.08 1.84
CA LEU A 108 2.38 0.37 2.74
C LEU A 108 1.75 0.37 4.14
N ALA A 109 1.63 -0.80 4.75
CA ALA A 109 1.21 -0.96 6.13
C ALA A 109 2.38 -1.51 6.96
N TYR A 110 2.78 -0.74 7.97
CA TYR A 110 3.76 -1.16 8.98
C TYR A 110 3.02 -1.51 10.26
N CYS A 111 3.29 -2.67 10.83
CA CYS A 111 2.70 -3.12 12.08
C CYS A 111 3.79 -3.59 13.04
N ASP A 112 3.84 -2.98 14.21
CA ASP A 112 4.73 -3.33 15.33
C ASP A 112 3.97 -3.73 16.59
N GLY A 113 2.65 -3.85 16.47
CA GLY A 113 1.73 -4.19 17.55
C GLY A 113 0.97 -2.99 18.11
N ASP A 114 1.36 -1.78 17.74
CA ASP A 114 0.63 -0.55 18.10
C ASP A 114 -0.50 -0.25 17.10
N ASP A 115 -1.33 0.73 17.41
CA ASP A 115 -2.40 1.21 16.54
C ASP A 115 -1.84 1.84 15.26
N PHE A 116 -2.56 1.66 14.15
CA PHE A 116 -2.13 2.27 12.89
C PHE A 116 -2.38 3.78 12.91
N ALA A 117 -1.34 4.53 12.54
CA ALA A 117 -1.48 5.93 12.17
C ALA A 117 -1.65 6.04 10.65
N ALA A 118 -2.63 6.80 10.19
CA ALA A 118 -2.81 7.07 8.77
C ALA A 118 -1.70 8.00 8.26
N THR A 119 -1.23 7.73 7.04
CA THR A 119 -0.39 8.69 6.33
C THR A 119 -1.28 9.82 5.81
N PRO A 120 -1.01 11.08 6.15
CA PRO A 120 -1.93 12.17 5.82
C PRO A 120 -2.15 12.36 4.31
N ASP A 121 -1.11 12.24 3.50
CA ASP A 121 -1.21 12.51 2.06
C ASP A 121 -0.52 11.43 1.20
N PRO A 122 -1.09 11.09 0.04
CA PRO A 122 -0.42 10.26 -0.96
C PRO A 122 0.86 10.94 -1.45
N VAL A 123 1.97 10.22 -1.43
CA VAL A 123 3.23 10.74 -1.99
C VAL A 123 3.30 10.40 -3.47
N ASP A 124 3.30 11.41 -4.34
CA ASP A 124 3.54 11.22 -5.76
C ASP A 124 5.01 10.82 -5.99
N ARG A 125 5.24 9.80 -6.82
CA ARG A 125 6.58 9.34 -7.16
C ARG A 125 7.43 10.43 -7.85
N ALA A 126 6.77 11.34 -8.57
CA ALA A 126 7.42 12.50 -9.18
C ALA A 126 8.01 13.47 -8.14
N ASP A 127 7.35 13.59 -6.98
CA ASP A 127 7.82 14.48 -5.90
C ASP A 127 9.01 13.89 -5.14
N ARG A 128 9.20 12.57 -5.15
CA ARG A 128 10.35 11.90 -4.51
C ARG A 128 11.69 12.28 -5.10
N SER A 129 11.77 12.53 -6.40
CA SER A 129 13.00 12.95 -7.05
C SER A 129 13.44 14.36 -6.62
N ALA A 130 12.47 15.22 -6.31
CA ALA A 130 12.71 16.56 -5.79
C ALA A 130 13.12 16.52 -4.30
N ALA A 131 12.48 15.66 -3.48
CA ALA A 131 12.79 15.52 -2.06
C ALA A 131 14.17 14.86 -1.81
N ALA A 132 14.53 13.86 -2.61
CA ALA A 132 15.85 13.23 -2.52
C ALA A 132 16.99 14.18 -2.93
N ALA A 133 16.73 15.07 -3.89
CA ALA A 133 17.67 16.12 -4.29
C ALA A 133 17.77 17.26 -3.26
N ALA A 134 16.70 17.54 -2.51
CA ALA A 134 16.66 18.57 -1.47
C ALA A 134 17.19 18.09 -0.10
N GLY A 135 17.17 16.79 0.17
CA GLY A 135 17.58 16.19 1.44
C GLY A 135 19.10 16.12 1.65
N ALA A 136 19.91 16.47 0.64
CA ALA A 136 21.36 16.48 0.75
C ALA A 136 21.94 17.74 1.45
N ASP A 137 21.11 18.74 1.80
CA ASP A 137 21.63 20.06 2.23
C ASP A 137 20.98 20.66 3.48
N THR A 138 20.25 19.91 4.33
CA THR A 138 19.76 20.49 5.60
C THR A 138 19.81 19.51 6.78
N ALA A 139 20.98 19.40 7.37
CA ALA A 139 21.10 19.12 8.80
C ALA A 139 20.95 20.46 9.55
N GLY A 140 19.81 20.68 10.20
CA GLY A 140 19.66 21.74 11.20
C GLY A 140 18.36 22.52 11.12
N GLY A 141 17.53 22.45 12.19
CA GLY A 141 16.57 23.50 12.47
C GLY A 141 15.19 23.06 12.95
N SER A 142 15.07 23.03 14.23
CA SER A 142 13.93 22.99 15.15
C SER A 142 12.59 23.59 14.69
N GLY A 143 11.50 22.91 15.07
CA GLY A 143 10.34 23.54 15.76
C GLY A 143 9.23 24.08 14.89
N GLY A 144 8.07 23.48 14.97
CA GLY A 144 6.81 24.05 14.48
C GLY A 144 5.63 23.16 14.83
N ASN A 145 4.96 23.52 15.91
CA ASN A 145 3.74 22.94 16.45
C ASN A 145 2.58 23.24 15.48
N GLY A 146 1.94 22.21 14.94
CA GLY A 146 0.71 22.30 14.18
C GLY A 146 -0.17 21.12 14.55
N SER A 147 -1.12 21.38 15.44
CA SER A 147 -2.17 20.45 15.83
C SER A 147 -3.10 20.19 14.66
N ASP A 148 -3.09 18.99 14.11
CA ASP A 148 -4.21 18.50 13.31
C ASP A 148 -4.67 17.16 13.89
N GLU A 149 -5.95 17.12 14.23
CA GLU A 149 -6.60 16.05 14.95
C GLU A 149 -7.00 14.90 14.01
N GLY A 150 -6.00 14.17 13.47
CA GLY A 150 -6.20 12.84 12.91
C GLY A 150 -5.69 11.82 13.91
N GLY A 151 -6.53 11.41 14.84
CA GLY A 151 -6.19 10.36 15.79
C GLY A 151 -5.90 9.03 15.06
N PRO A 152 -5.08 8.13 15.65
CA PRO A 152 -4.85 6.81 15.09
C PRO A 152 -6.16 6.06 14.93
N THR A 153 -6.32 5.36 13.79
CA THR A 153 -7.46 4.45 13.62
C THR A 153 -7.18 3.21 14.45
N PRO A 154 -8.00 2.91 15.49
CA PRO A 154 -7.79 1.72 16.31
C PRO A 154 -7.76 0.45 15.48
N ALA A 155 -6.92 -0.50 15.87
CA ALA A 155 -6.77 -1.78 15.18
C ALA A 155 -8.08 -2.59 15.12
N ASP A 156 -9.05 -2.24 15.98
CA ASP A 156 -10.33 -2.92 16.13
C ASP A 156 -11.48 -2.28 15.34
N ASP A 157 -11.25 -1.15 14.65
CA ASP A 157 -12.29 -0.42 13.88
C ASP A 157 -12.48 -0.91 12.44
N LEU A 158 -11.93 -2.05 12.09
CA LEU A 158 -12.39 -2.74 10.88
C LEU A 158 -13.80 -3.28 11.15
N PRO A 159 -14.76 -3.08 10.22
CA PRO A 159 -16.11 -3.61 10.36
C PRO A 159 -16.06 -5.11 10.68
N ALA A 160 -16.83 -5.53 11.69
CA ALA A 160 -16.84 -6.92 12.17
C ALA A 160 -17.25 -7.94 11.09
N ASP A 161 -17.91 -7.48 10.04
CA ASP A 161 -18.31 -8.23 8.85
C ASP A 161 -17.13 -8.57 7.92
N MET A 162 -15.98 -7.90 8.04
CA MET A 162 -14.75 -8.27 7.31
C MET A 162 -13.99 -9.43 7.96
N CYS A 163 -14.39 -9.89 9.14
CA CYS A 163 -13.74 -10.99 9.87
C CYS A 163 -14.48 -12.32 9.77
N SER A 164 -15.62 -12.41 9.09
CA SER A 164 -16.46 -13.62 9.01
C SER A 164 -16.55 -14.16 7.59
N GLY A 165 -15.43 -14.58 7.04
CA GLY A 165 -15.35 -15.44 5.88
C GLY A 165 -14.70 -16.76 6.29
N ALA A 166 -15.50 -17.73 6.72
CA ALA A 166 -15.09 -19.11 6.87
C ALA A 166 -15.38 -19.88 5.60
#